data_7998233ad367de1587409b64f3855237
#
_entry.id   7998233ad367de1587409b64f3855237
#
_cell.length_a   1.000
_cell.length_b   1.000
_cell.length_c   1.000
_cell.angle_alpha   90.00
_cell.angle_beta   90.00
_cell.angle_gamma   90.00
#
_symmetry.space_group_name_H-M   'P 1'
#
loop_
_entity.id
_entity.type
_entity.pdbx_description
1 polymer ?
#
loop_
_entity_poly.entity_id
_entity_poly.type
_entity_poly.pdbx_seq_one_letter_code
_entity_poly.pdbx_strand_id
1 'polypeptide(L)'
;RGGEFTRYEFSGGDSDGGELILDGNIETLFFEGDIGSMWSGITDTHATFDWPITFGLTPLLFQNGIWLEDAFVGGATTLQAKSSPLLDITNMDVTVFAGFNKVTTPAITESDGALNDDDLRIFGITTFIERRESYWELGYGVIDGKDEFDDLGYHSLAIAHTKRFGGWLSNSLRAIWTLGQDPSNNSQQTADGLMIIAENSLITSKPSTLVPYFNVWAGFDRPQPLADDSGLLKNTGINFETDGLTGFPKLDDTGHDTFGGALGVSYLFNLDRQLVVELATVQIMGDANELGRAAINDQYALGVRYQHPITP
;
A
#
# COMPACT_ATOMS: atom_id res chain seq x y z
N ARG A 1 -13.24 13.58 -13.53
CA ARG A 1 -12.94 12.17 -13.88
C ARG A 1 -14.19 11.57 -14.46
N GLY A 2 -14.17 11.15 -15.75
CA GLY A 2 -15.22 10.32 -16.32
C GLY A 2 -15.27 8.99 -15.57
N GLY A 3 -16.46 8.52 -15.25
CA GLY A 3 -16.63 7.28 -14.49
C GLY A 3 -15.87 6.13 -15.13
N GLU A 4 -15.08 5.45 -14.36
CA GLU A 4 -14.39 4.24 -14.79
C GLU A 4 -15.41 3.15 -15.10
N PHE A 5 -15.18 2.34 -16.14
CA PHE A 5 -15.97 1.15 -16.36
C PHE A 5 -15.67 0.15 -15.25
N THR A 6 -16.52 0.17 -14.23
CA THR A 6 -16.26 -0.62 -13.03
C THR A 6 -17.06 -1.91 -12.99
N ARG A 7 -18.16 -2.04 -13.77
CA ARG A 7 -19.02 -3.24 -13.74
C ARG A 7 -20.00 -3.28 -14.89
N TYR A 8 -20.48 -4.47 -15.18
CA TYR A 8 -21.64 -4.72 -16.04
C TYR A 8 -22.79 -5.20 -15.16
N GLU A 9 -23.86 -4.44 -15.09
CA GLU A 9 -25.02 -4.77 -14.27
C GLU A 9 -26.08 -5.45 -15.13
N PHE A 10 -26.47 -6.68 -14.78
CA PHE A 10 -27.45 -7.49 -15.51
C PHE A 10 -28.88 -7.37 -14.92
N SER A 11 -29.06 -6.64 -13.83
CA SER A 11 -30.34 -6.49 -13.13
C SER A 11 -30.74 -5.03 -13.01
N GLY A 12 -31.92 -4.69 -13.47
CA GLY A 12 -32.49 -3.33 -13.36
C GLY A 12 -32.98 -2.80 -14.69
N GLY A 13 -33.89 -1.82 -14.63
CA GLY A 13 -34.55 -1.27 -15.80
C GLY A 13 -33.70 -0.42 -16.74
N ASP A 14 -32.52 -0.02 -16.32
CA ASP A 14 -31.58 0.75 -17.12
C ASP A 14 -30.27 -0.04 -17.25
N SER A 15 -30.12 -0.67 -18.41
CA SER A 15 -28.81 -1.24 -18.76
C SER A 15 -27.92 -0.06 -19.17
N ASP A 16 -26.98 0.29 -18.32
CA ASP A 16 -25.90 1.18 -18.72
C ASP A 16 -25.06 0.45 -19.77
N GLY A 17 -25.18 0.92 -21.01
CA GLY A 17 -24.34 0.41 -22.09
C GLY A 17 -22.87 0.62 -21.74
N GLY A 18 -22.04 -0.38 -22.02
CA GLY A 18 -20.60 -0.26 -21.77
C GLY A 18 -20.05 1.01 -22.38
N GLU A 19 -19.48 1.88 -21.57
CA GLU A 19 -18.79 3.09 -22.00
C GLU A 19 -17.33 2.75 -22.26
N LEU A 20 -16.86 2.98 -23.48
CA LEU A 20 -15.45 2.86 -23.79
C LEU A 20 -14.75 4.14 -23.33
N ILE A 21 -14.10 4.08 -22.19
CA ILE A 21 -13.26 5.16 -21.69
C ILE A 21 -11.86 4.96 -22.24
N LEU A 22 -11.43 5.87 -23.11
CA LEU A 22 -10.04 6.00 -23.52
C LEU A 22 -9.40 7.08 -22.64
N ASP A 23 -8.75 6.64 -21.60
CA ASP A 23 -7.93 7.51 -20.77
C ASP A 23 -6.51 7.55 -21.33
N GLY A 24 -6.06 8.73 -21.73
CA GLY A 24 -4.71 8.99 -22.25
C GLY A 24 -3.76 9.56 -21.19
N ASN A 25 -4.08 9.43 -19.90
CA ASN A 25 -3.27 9.94 -18.82
C ASN A 25 -1.94 9.17 -18.73
N ILE A 26 -0.87 9.93 -18.49
CA ILE A 26 0.44 9.35 -18.19
C ILE A 26 0.46 8.98 -16.72
N GLU A 27 0.46 7.69 -16.43
CA GLU A 27 0.51 7.16 -15.06
C GLU A 27 1.94 7.16 -14.50
N THR A 28 2.94 6.98 -15.36
CA THR A 28 4.35 7.00 -14.95
C THR A 28 5.22 7.61 -16.03
N LEU A 29 6.08 8.56 -15.65
CA LEU A 29 7.11 9.15 -16.53
C LEU A 29 8.26 9.62 -15.66
N PHE A 30 9.28 8.82 -15.51
CA PHE A 30 10.40 9.13 -14.63
C PHE A 30 11.74 8.75 -15.25
N PHE A 31 12.78 9.37 -14.72
CA PHE A 31 14.17 9.01 -14.94
C PHE A 31 14.68 8.19 -13.77
N GLU A 32 15.37 7.11 -14.06
CA GLU A 32 16.11 6.31 -13.07
C GLU A 32 17.56 6.18 -13.52
N GLY A 33 18.49 6.34 -12.59
CA GLY A 33 19.91 6.24 -12.87
C GLY A 33 20.76 6.14 -11.61
N ASP A 34 22.06 5.89 -11.82
CA ASP A 34 23.06 5.88 -10.76
C ASP A 34 24.06 7.02 -10.98
N ILE A 35 24.24 7.88 -9.97
CA ILE A 35 25.10 9.07 -10.08
C ILE A 35 26.56 8.64 -10.26
N GLY A 36 27.02 7.57 -9.61
CA GLY A 36 28.38 7.07 -9.75
C GLY A 36 28.68 6.61 -11.18
N SER A 37 27.75 5.85 -11.77
CA SER A 37 27.83 5.40 -13.16
C SER A 37 27.79 6.57 -14.15
N MET A 38 26.92 7.54 -13.94
CA MET A 38 26.82 8.74 -14.76
C MET A 38 28.11 9.58 -14.68
N TRP A 39 28.65 9.76 -13.48
CA TRP A 39 29.93 10.45 -13.27
C TRP A 39 31.07 9.75 -13.99
N SER A 40 31.13 8.42 -13.89
CA SER A 40 32.14 7.61 -14.58
C SER A 40 32.08 7.78 -16.10
N GLY A 41 30.88 7.81 -16.67
CA GLY A 41 30.66 8.01 -18.11
C GLY A 41 31.04 9.41 -18.60
N ILE A 42 30.87 10.44 -17.77
CA ILE A 42 31.22 11.83 -18.13
C ILE A 42 32.74 12.10 -18.00
N THR A 43 33.35 11.54 -16.95
CA THR A 43 34.73 11.90 -16.60
C THR A 43 35.77 10.89 -17.06
N ASP A 44 35.33 9.75 -17.64
CA ASP A 44 36.18 8.59 -17.96
C ASP A 44 37.00 8.12 -16.76
N THR A 45 36.44 8.27 -15.55
CA THR A 45 37.07 7.91 -14.29
C THR A 45 36.11 7.04 -13.47
N HIS A 46 36.55 5.88 -13.02
CA HIS A 46 35.73 4.97 -12.23
C HIS A 46 35.29 5.61 -10.91
N ALA A 47 33.98 5.77 -10.71
CA ALA A 47 33.42 6.16 -9.42
C ALA A 47 33.49 5.00 -8.44
N THR A 48 33.81 5.27 -7.19
CA THR A 48 33.89 4.29 -6.11
C THR A 48 32.62 4.22 -5.26
N PHE A 49 31.53 4.83 -5.75
CA PHE A 49 30.26 4.89 -5.06
C PHE A 49 29.13 4.61 -6.04
N ASP A 50 28.09 3.94 -5.54
CA ASP A 50 26.80 3.76 -6.18
C ASP A 50 25.79 4.62 -5.44
N TRP A 51 25.08 5.45 -6.19
CA TRP A 51 24.08 6.34 -5.64
C TRP A 51 22.86 6.42 -6.58
N PRO A 52 21.93 5.46 -6.46
CA PRO A 52 20.73 5.45 -7.28
C PRO A 52 19.82 6.62 -6.95
N ILE A 53 19.29 7.21 -8.00
CA ILE A 53 18.31 8.29 -7.96
C ILE A 53 17.17 8.01 -8.93
N THR A 54 15.98 8.48 -8.59
CA THR A 54 14.85 8.57 -9.51
C THR A 54 14.17 9.92 -9.37
N PHE A 55 13.63 10.45 -10.46
CA PHE A 55 12.82 11.67 -10.43
C PHE A 55 11.86 11.74 -11.62
N GLY A 56 10.73 12.41 -11.42
CA GLY A 56 9.64 12.52 -12.39
C GLY A 56 8.31 12.10 -11.76
N LEU A 57 7.38 11.60 -12.55
CA LEU A 57 6.19 10.90 -12.08
C LEU A 57 6.62 9.49 -11.70
N THR A 58 7.09 9.34 -10.46
CA THR A 58 7.82 8.18 -9.94
C THR A 58 6.90 7.29 -9.13
N PRO A 59 6.69 6.03 -9.53
CA PRO A 59 5.97 5.07 -8.70
C PRO A 59 6.87 4.60 -7.55
N LEU A 60 6.36 4.69 -6.32
CA LEU A 60 7.02 4.16 -5.13
C LEU A 60 6.11 3.16 -4.43
N LEU A 61 6.72 2.05 -3.99
CA LEU A 61 6.04 1.01 -3.25
C LEU A 61 6.90 0.59 -2.07
N PHE A 62 6.40 0.78 -0.85
CA PHE A 62 7.08 0.39 0.38
C PHE A 62 6.16 -0.43 1.28
N GLN A 63 6.76 -1.38 2.00
CA GLN A 63 6.07 -2.28 2.92
C GLN A 63 4.90 -3.04 2.26
N ASN A 64 5.15 -3.65 1.10
CA ASN A 64 4.17 -4.39 0.29
C ASN A 64 2.98 -3.53 -0.16
N GLY A 65 3.16 -2.23 -0.35
CA GLY A 65 2.10 -1.31 -0.72
C GLY A 65 1.11 -0.98 0.40
N ILE A 66 1.32 -1.49 1.62
CA ILE A 66 0.41 -1.20 2.74
C ILE A 66 0.67 0.18 3.34
N TRP A 67 1.94 0.60 3.40
CA TRP A 67 2.30 1.91 3.93
C TRP A 67 2.34 2.98 2.85
N LEU A 68 2.88 2.65 1.66
CA LEU A 68 2.97 3.55 0.53
C LEU A 68 2.89 2.75 -0.78
N GLU A 69 1.93 3.10 -1.63
CA GLU A 69 1.79 2.65 -3.01
C GLU A 69 1.17 3.78 -3.82
N ASP A 70 2.02 4.64 -4.39
CA ASP A 70 1.57 5.79 -5.17
C ASP A 70 2.59 6.19 -6.23
N ALA A 71 2.13 6.90 -7.27
CA ALA A 71 2.96 7.50 -8.30
C ALA A 71 2.81 9.02 -8.28
N PHE A 72 3.80 9.72 -7.77
CA PHE A 72 3.77 11.17 -7.61
C PHE A 72 4.92 11.87 -8.32
N VAL A 73 4.70 13.15 -8.63
CA VAL A 73 5.74 14.01 -9.21
C VAL A 73 6.74 14.39 -8.12
N GLY A 74 7.92 13.78 -8.20
CA GLY A 74 8.93 13.95 -7.17
C GLY A 74 10.20 13.17 -7.48
N GLY A 75 10.80 12.61 -6.45
CA GLY A 75 11.98 11.77 -6.62
C GLY A 75 12.38 11.05 -5.34
N ALA A 76 13.26 10.07 -5.51
CA ALA A 76 13.83 9.30 -4.42
C ALA A 76 15.32 9.04 -4.66
N THR A 77 16.02 8.78 -3.56
CA THR A 77 17.42 8.35 -3.59
C THR A 77 17.68 7.35 -2.48
N THR A 78 18.56 6.38 -2.73
CA THR A 78 18.86 5.29 -1.81
C THR A 78 20.34 5.20 -1.50
N LEU A 79 20.66 5.15 -0.22
CA LEU A 79 21.97 4.74 0.28
C LEU A 79 21.96 3.23 0.48
N GLN A 80 22.58 2.51 -0.46
CA GLN A 80 22.51 1.06 -0.54
C GLN A 80 23.62 0.36 0.24
N ALA A 81 23.39 -0.91 0.55
CA ALA A 81 24.38 -1.91 0.96
C ALA A 81 25.23 -1.49 2.15
N LYS A 82 24.64 -0.89 3.17
CA LYS A 82 25.34 -0.63 4.43
C LYS A 82 25.30 -1.88 5.30
N SER A 83 26.42 -2.21 5.94
CA SER A 83 26.50 -3.31 6.89
C SER A 83 27.09 -2.85 8.20
N SER A 84 26.74 -3.52 9.29
CA SER A 84 27.27 -3.25 10.61
C SER A 84 27.48 -4.54 11.39
N PRO A 85 28.71 -5.06 11.45
CA PRO A 85 29.01 -6.27 12.23
C PRO A 85 28.69 -6.10 13.72
N LEU A 86 28.82 -4.88 14.25
CA LEU A 86 28.51 -4.60 15.67
C LEU A 86 27.02 -4.80 16.00
N LEU A 87 26.13 -4.54 15.05
CA LEU A 87 24.69 -4.65 15.22
C LEU A 87 24.14 -5.94 14.59
N ASP A 88 24.99 -6.84 14.08
CA ASP A 88 24.61 -8.02 13.29
C ASP A 88 23.73 -7.67 12.06
N ILE A 89 23.96 -6.52 11.45
CA ILE A 89 23.29 -6.09 10.24
C ILE A 89 24.09 -6.56 9.04
N THR A 90 23.50 -7.42 8.23
CA THR A 90 24.13 -7.96 7.00
C THR A 90 23.93 -7.02 5.84
N ASN A 91 22.76 -6.41 5.72
CA ASN A 91 22.45 -5.37 4.74
C ASN A 91 21.51 -4.34 5.33
N MET A 92 21.66 -3.09 4.90
CA MET A 92 20.77 -1.99 5.21
C MET A 92 20.74 -1.02 4.05
N ASP A 93 19.54 -0.73 3.57
CA ASP A 93 19.28 0.30 2.57
C ASP A 93 18.43 1.41 3.20
N VAL A 94 18.78 2.66 2.92
CA VAL A 94 18.05 3.82 3.40
C VAL A 94 17.61 4.64 2.20
N THR A 95 16.31 4.78 2.01
CA THR A 95 15.72 5.57 0.93
C THR A 95 15.08 6.84 1.50
N VAL A 96 15.37 7.96 0.88
CA VAL A 96 14.71 9.25 1.14
C VAL A 96 13.93 9.63 -0.10
N PHE A 97 12.71 10.12 0.06
CA PHE A 97 11.85 10.52 -1.05
C PHE A 97 11.07 11.80 -0.74
N ALA A 98 10.68 12.50 -1.80
CA ALA A 98 9.83 13.68 -1.75
C ALA A 98 8.95 13.77 -2.99
N GLY A 99 7.69 14.16 -2.81
CA GLY A 99 6.73 14.43 -3.88
C GLY A 99 6.01 15.75 -3.66
N PHE A 100 5.64 16.41 -4.75
CA PHE A 100 5.11 17.77 -4.70
C PHE A 100 3.79 17.94 -5.46
N ASN A 101 3.35 16.90 -6.15
CA ASN A 101 2.11 16.88 -6.92
C ASN A 101 1.74 15.42 -7.22
N LYS A 102 0.47 15.14 -7.48
CA LYS A 102 -0.11 13.80 -7.70
C LYS A 102 0.09 12.85 -6.50
N VAL A 103 0.16 13.39 -5.30
CA VAL A 103 0.18 12.59 -4.08
C VAL A 103 -1.26 12.32 -3.68
N THR A 104 -1.63 11.05 -3.49
CA THR A 104 -2.97 10.66 -3.10
C THR A 104 -3.00 10.01 -1.72
N THR A 105 -4.06 10.29 -0.96
CA THR A 105 -4.34 9.63 0.31
C THR A 105 -5.84 9.60 0.57
N PRO A 106 -6.41 8.49 1.09
CA PRO A 106 -7.83 8.44 1.44
C PRO A 106 -8.22 9.39 2.58
N ALA A 107 -7.22 9.90 3.32
CA ALA A 107 -7.46 10.86 4.41
C ALA A 107 -7.89 12.24 3.92
N ILE A 108 -7.53 12.64 2.69
CA ILE A 108 -7.74 13.99 2.17
C ILE A 108 -8.44 13.89 0.82
N THR A 109 -9.71 14.29 0.80
CA THR A 109 -10.58 14.22 -0.38
C THR A 109 -11.15 15.59 -0.70
N GLU A 110 -11.46 15.79 -1.98
CA GLU A 110 -12.23 16.94 -2.46
C GLU A 110 -13.64 16.96 -1.90
N SER A 111 -14.31 18.10 -2.01
CA SER A 111 -15.68 18.28 -1.52
C SER A 111 -16.71 17.36 -2.19
N ASP A 112 -16.41 16.81 -3.35
CA ASP A 112 -17.22 15.81 -4.06
C ASP A 112 -16.87 14.36 -3.71
N GLY A 113 -15.88 14.16 -2.82
CA GLY A 113 -15.38 12.86 -2.38
C GLY A 113 -14.32 12.25 -3.28
N ALA A 114 -13.86 12.93 -4.31
CA ALA A 114 -12.71 12.49 -5.10
C ALA A 114 -11.41 12.63 -4.28
N LEU A 115 -10.43 11.78 -4.56
CA LEU A 115 -9.09 11.94 -3.96
C LEU A 115 -8.46 13.24 -4.48
N ASN A 116 -7.86 14.00 -3.58
CA ASN A 116 -7.03 15.13 -3.97
C ASN A 116 -5.67 14.61 -4.46
N ASP A 117 -5.21 15.09 -5.62
CA ASP A 117 -3.93 14.70 -6.20
C ASP A 117 -3.01 15.91 -6.54
N ASP A 118 -3.49 17.14 -6.41
CA ASP A 118 -2.75 18.34 -6.81
C ASP A 118 -2.17 19.14 -5.64
N ASP A 119 -2.83 19.16 -4.49
CA ASP A 119 -2.52 20.08 -3.38
C ASP A 119 -1.81 19.42 -2.19
N LEU A 120 -1.24 18.24 -2.40
CA LEU A 120 -0.50 17.52 -1.39
C LEU A 120 0.99 17.45 -1.72
N ARG A 121 1.78 17.43 -0.64
CA ARG A 121 3.22 17.13 -0.67
C ARG A 121 3.50 15.95 0.24
N ILE A 122 4.47 15.15 -0.14
CA ILE A 122 4.95 14.02 0.65
C ILE A 122 6.44 14.13 0.88
N PHE A 123 6.89 13.83 2.08
CA PHE A 123 8.30 13.69 2.43
C PHE A 123 8.46 12.43 3.27
N GLY A 124 9.48 11.64 2.99
CA GLY A 124 9.68 10.45 3.79
C GLY A 124 11.06 9.84 3.70
N ILE A 125 11.30 8.98 4.68
CA ILE A 125 12.46 8.13 4.78
C ILE A 125 12.02 6.70 5.11
N THR A 126 12.58 5.74 4.42
CA THR A 126 12.37 4.33 4.73
C THR A 126 13.69 3.59 4.80
N THR A 127 13.73 2.56 5.63
CA THR A 127 14.92 1.76 5.83
C THR A 127 14.55 0.28 5.78
N PHE A 128 15.24 -0.48 4.94
CA PHE A 128 15.21 -1.93 4.91
C PHE A 128 16.46 -2.47 5.59
N ILE A 129 16.30 -3.37 6.56
CA ILE A 129 17.39 -3.93 7.36
C ILE A 129 17.30 -5.45 7.37
N GLU A 130 18.34 -6.12 6.89
CA GLU A 130 18.49 -7.56 7.04
C GLU A 130 19.36 -7.87 8.27
N ARG A 131 18.79 -8.63 9.22
CA ARG A 131 19.43 -8.96 10.48
C ARG A 131 18.98 -10.32 10.98
N ARG A 132 19.93 -11.22 11.26
CA ARG A 132 19.68 -12.53 11.92
C ARG A 132 18.54 -13.34 11.29
N GLU A 133 18.59 -13.53 9.98
CA GLU A 133 17.58 -14.28 9.21
C GLU A 133 16.17 -13.67 9.30
N SER A 134 16.08 -12.37 9.52
CA SER A 134 14.85 -11.59 9.53
C SER A 134 15.03 -10.27 8.83
N TYR A 135 13.92 -9.66 8.44
CA TYR A 135 13.89 -8.37 7.77
C TYR A 135 13.11 -7.38 8.62
N TRP A 136 13.63 -6.17 8.73
CA TRP A 136 12.97 -5.03 9.33
C TRP A 136 12.77 -3.95 8.30
N GLU A 137 11.59 -3.40 8.25
CA GLU A 137 11.30 -2.22 7.45
C GLU A 137 10.80 -1.13 8.40
N LEU A 138 11.43 0.03 8.34
CA LEU A 138 11.08 1.19 9.14
C LEU A 138 10.74 2.33 8.19
N GLY A 139 9.64 3.02 8.41
CA GLY A 139 9.21 4.16 7.62
C GLY A 139 8.78 5.32 8.50
N TYR A 140 9.11 6.52 8.09
CA TYR A 140 8.55 7.76 8.61
C TYR A 140 8.26 8.68 7.43
N GLY A 141 7.07 9.23 7.38
CA GLY A 141 6.66 10.17 6.36
C GLY A 141 5.73 11.23 6.89
N VAL A 142 5.60 12.27 6.10
CA VAL A 142 4.74 13.44 6.37
C VAL A 142 3.97 13.74 5.10
N ILE A 143 2.67 13.88 5.24
CA ILE A 143 1.80 14.53 4.26
C ILE A 143 1.60 15.97 4.70
N ASP A 144 1.83 16.90 3.79
CA ASP A 144 1.70 18.34 3.97
C ASP A 144 0.68 18.85 2.94
N GLY A 145 -0.46 19.33 3.42
CA GLY A 145 -1.50 19.92 2.57
C GLY A 145 -1.14 21.34 2.17
N LYS A 146 -1.74 21.83 1.10
CA LYS A 146 -1.64 23.21 0.65
C LYS A 146 -3.03 23.83 0.62
N ASP A 147 -3.07 25.15 0.65
CA ASP A 147 -4.28 25.96 0.48
C ASP A 147 -5.41 25.52 1.44
N GLU A 148 -6.50 24.97 0.92
CA GLU A 148 -7.64 24.54 1.74
C GLU A 148 -7.37 23.29 2.57
N PHE A 149 -6.28 22.54 2.29
CA PHE A 149 -5.87 21.31 2.97
C PHE A 149 -4.68 21.52 3.95
N ASP A 150 -4.25 22.75 4.20
CA ASP A 150 -3.07 23.07 5.02
C ASP A 150 -3.19 22.51 6.46
N ASP A 151 -4.38 22.41 7.02
CA ASP A 151 -4.67 21.88 8.35
C ASP A 151 -4.91 20.35 8.39
N LEU A 152 -4.91 19.68 7.23
CA LEU A 152 -5.13 18.24 7.12
C LEU A 152 -3.83 17.41 7.02
N GLY A 153 -2.67 18.06 7.07
CA GLY A 153 -1.38 17.38 7.09
C GLY A 153 -1.23 16.43 8.28
N TYR A 154 -0.48 15.33 8.10
CA TYR A 154 -0.26 14.34 9.14
C TYR A 154 1.10 13.66 9.02
N HIS A 155 1.51 12.99 10.09
CA HIS A 155 2.71 12.15 10.17
C HIS A 155 2.31 10.68 10.16
N SER A 156 3.13 9.85 9.51
CA SER A 156 2.97 8.40 9.53
C SER A 156 4.27 7.71 9.90
N LEU A 157 4.19 6.81 10.86
CA LEU A 157 5.26 5.92 11.29
C LEU A 157 4.89 4.48 10.94
N ALA A 158 5.79 3.75 10.30
CA ALA A 158 5.58 2.36 9.97
C ALA A 158 6.76 1.49 10.40
N ILE A 159 6.46 0.33 10.97
CA ILE A 159 7.44 -0.68 11.32
C ILE A 159 6.92 -2.05 10.89
N ALA A 160 7.74 -2.82 10.18
CA ALA A 160 7.45 -4.21 9.86
C ALA A 160 8.63 -5.11 10.21
N HIS A 161 8.32 -6.31 10.68
CA HIS A 161 9.29 -7.36 10.95
C HIS A 161 8.84 -8.65 10.29
N THR A 162 9.64 -9.14 9.36
CA THR A 162 9.36 -10.37 8.62
C THR A 162 10.38 -11.45 8.97
N LYS A 163 9.88 -12.64 9.35
CA LYS A 163 10.73 -13.77 9.71
C LYS A 163 10.10 -15.10 9.30
N ARG A 164 10.97 -16.07 8.96
CA ARG A 164 10.58 -17.46 8.77
C ARG A 164 10.82 -18.26 10.04
N PHE A 165 9.81 -19.01 10.48
CA PHE A 165 9.84 -19.85 11.67
C PHE A 165 9.86 -21.32 11.27
N GLY A 166 10.92 -22.03 11.68
CA GLY A 166 11.04 -23.48 11.55
C GLY A 166 10.86 -24.04 10.13
N GLY A 167 10.98 -23.19 9.10
CA GLY A 167 10.83 -23.58 7.69
C GLY A 167 9.38 -23.89 7.27
N TRP A 168 8.38 -23.70 8.12
CA TRP A 168 6.97 -23.99 7.82
C TRP A 168 6.07 -22.73 7.84
N LEU A 169 6.49 -21.65 8.47
CA LEU A 169 5.71 -20.41 8.56
C LEU A 169 6.59 -19.22 8.15
N SER A 170 6.10 -18.39 7.24
CA SER A 170 6.58 -17.02 7.00
C SER A 170 5.60 -16.06 7.65
N ASN A 171 6.09 -15.20 8.54
CA ASN A 171 5.27 -14.21 9.23
C ASN A 171 5.83 -12.82 9.02
N SER A 172 4.95 -11.86 8.77
CA SER A 172 5.23 -10.43 8.80
C SER A 172 4.31 -9.77 9.81
N LEU A 173 4.87 -9.10 10.78
CA LEU A 173 4.13 -8.28 11.74
C LEU A 173 4.41 -6.81 11.42
N ARG A 174 3.36 -6.03 11.22
CA ARG A 174 3.43 -4.61 10.86
C ARG A 174 2.61 -3.77 11.80
N ALA A 175 3.11 -2.59 12.14
CA ALA A 175 2.38 -1.54 12.81
C ALA A 175 2.54 -0.23 12.04
N ILE A 176 1.42 0.46 11.79
CA ILE A 176 1.38 1.78 11.16
C ILE A 176 0.64 2.71 12.09
N TRP A 177 1.25 3.82 12.40
CA TRP A 177 0.69 4.84 13.29
C TRP A 177 0.63 6.18 12.58
N THR A 178 -0.58 6.70 12.42
CA THR A 178 -0.89 8.03 11.87
C THR A 178 -1.22 9.00 13.00
N LEU A 179 -0.69 10.22 12.94
CA LEU A 179 -0.85 11.20 14.01
C LEU A 179 -0.57 12.63 13.54
N GLY A 180 -1.01 13.59 14.33
CA GLY A 180 -0.62 14.99 14.19
C GLY A 180 -1.49 15.82 13.25
N GLN A 181 -2.58 15.29 12.73
CA GLN A 181 -3.58 16.06 12.01
C GLN A 181 -4.35 16.98 13.00
N ASP A 182 -4.48 18.25 12.65
CA ASP A 182 -5.17 19.26 13.48
C ASP A 182 -6.14 20.08 12.62
N PRO A 183 -7.27 19.49 12.19
CA PRO A 183 -8.21 20.15 11.28
C PRO A 183 -8.89 21.34 11.93
N SER A 184 -9.02 22.43 11.18
CA SER A 184 -9.67 23.66 11.58
C SER A 184 -11.17 23.48 11.88
N ASN A 185 -11.75 24.40 12.63
CA ASN A 185 -13.19 24.52 12.82
C ASN A 185 -13.90 23.32 13.47
N ASN A 186 -13.25 22.58 14.35
CA ASN A 186 -13.78 21.36 14.96
C ASN A 186 -14.19 20.28 13.92
N SER A 187 -13.60 20.30 12.75
CA SER A 187 -13.72 19.22 11.79
C SER A 187 -13.08 17.95 12.39
N GLN A 188 -13.59 16.80 12.00
CA GLN A 188 -13.09 15.55 12.51
C GLN A 188 -11.75 15.20 11.82
N GLN A 189 -10.80 14.69 12.59
CA GLN A 189 -9.58 14.11 12.06
C GLN A 189 -9.92 12.94 11.15
N THR A 190 -9.25 12.84 10.01
CA THR A 190 -9.36 11.73 9.04
C THR A 190 -8.13 10.84 9.03
N ALA A 191 -7.04 11.27 9.67
CA ALA A 191 -5.77 10.57 9.78
C ALA A 191 -5.26 10.62 11.22
N ASP A 192 -5.79 9.71 12.06
CA ASP A 192 -5.45 9.58 13.47
C ASP A 192 -5.72 8.14 13.90
N GLY A 193 -4.68 7.34 14.12
CA GLY A 193 -4.91 5.97 14.55
C GLY A 193 -3.72 5.04 14.40
N LEU A 194 -3.95 3.80 14.82
CA LEU A 194 -2.96 2.72 14.82
C LEU A 194 -3.51 1.48 14.13
N MET A 195 -2.82 0.98 13.13
CA MET A 195 -3.06 -0.31 12.52
C MET A 195 -1.99 -1.32 12.94
N ILE A 196 -2.41 -2.52 13.31
CA ILE A 196 -1.53 -3.68 13.52
C ILE A 196 -1.99 -4.80 12.60
N ILE A 197 -1.07 -5.32 11.78
CA ILE A 197 -1.33 -6.38 10.81
C ILE A 197 -0.33 -7.51 11.01
N ALA A 198 -0.81 -8.75 11.07
CA ALA A 198 0.03 -9.94 11.00
C ALA A 198 -0.34 -10.76 9.76
N GLU A 199 0.58 -10.78 8.81
CA GLU A 199 0.47 -11.55 7.57
C GLU A 199 1.24 -12.87 7.73
N ASN A 200 0.60 -13.98 7.38
CA ASN A 200 1.17 -15.31 7.59
C ASN A 200 0.98 -16.17 6.35
N SER A 201 2.06 -16.80 5.89
CA SER A 201 2.02 -17.77 4.81
C SER A 201 2.63 -19.10 5.27
N LEU A 202 1.93 -20.19 5.02
CA LEU A 202 2.44 -21.53 5.33
C LEU A 202 3.34 -22.04 4.21
N ILE A 203 4.54 -22.45 4.58
CA ILE A 203 5.49 -23.06 3.67
C ILE A 203 5.20 -24.55 3.59
N THR A 204 4.53 -24.97 2.53
CA THR A 204 4.16 -26.38 2.31
C THR A 204 5.32 -27.18 1.73
N SER A 205 5.11 -28.48 1.50
CA SER A 205 6.05 -29.31 0.74
C SER A 205 6.14 -28.95 -0.73
N LYS A 206 5.22 -28.10 -1.24
CA LYS A 206 5.18 -27.56 -2.61
C LYS A 206 5.03 -26.03 -2.58
N PRO A 207 6.02 -25.30 -2.07
CA PRO A 207 5.89 -23.87 -1.79
C PRO A 207 5.71 -23.00 -3.05
N SER A 208 6.12 -23.49 -4.21
CA SER A 208 5.90 -22.82 -5.50
C SER A 208 4.52 -23.07 -6.10
N THR A 209 3.69 -23.93 -5.50
CA THR A 209 2.41 -24.35 -6.07
C THR A 209 1.25 -24.12 -5.10
N LEU A 210 1.46 -24.44 -3.82
CA LEU A 210 0.40 -24.40 -2.81
C LEU A 210 0.84 -23.50 -1.63
N VAL A 211 0.18 -22.36 -1.49
CA VAL A 211 0.47 -21.35 -0.47
C VAL A 211 -0.81 -21.06 0.31
N PRO A 212 -1.08 -21.79 1.41
CA PRO A 212 -2.09 -21.37 2.36
C PRO A 212 -1.60 -20.14 3.13
N TYR A 213 -2.51 -19.22 3.43
CA TYR A 213 -2.19 -18.02 4.19
C TYR A 213 -3.32 -17.66 5.16
N PHE A 214 -2.97 -16.92 6.20
CA PHE A 214 -3.93 -16.28 7.07
C PHE A 214 -3.39 -14.95 7.57
N ASN A 215 -4.20 -13.93 7.46
CA ASN A 215 -3.88 -12.57 7.88
C ASN A 215 -4.87 -12.16 8.95
N VAL A 216 -4.39 -11.41 9.94
CA VAL A 216 -5.22 -10.84 10.99
C VAL A 216 -4.79 -9.40 11.23
N TRP A 217 -5.74 -8.54 11.57
CA TRP A 217 -5.47 -7.14 11.86
C TRP A 217 -6.38 -6.58 12.93
N ALA A 218 -5.96 -5.46 13.48
CA ALA A 218 -6.78 -4.57 14.30
C ALA A 218 -6.36 -3.13 14.02
N GLY A 219 -7.33 -2.31 13.66
CA GLY A 219 -7.16 -0.88 13.46
C GLY A 219 -7.95 -0.10 14.50
N PHE A 220 -7.34 0.88 15.10
CA PHE A 220 -7.90 1.74 16.16
C PHE A 220 -7.93 3.15 15.64
N ASP A 221 -9.04 3.86 15.88
CA ASP A 221 -9.31 5.18 15.32
C ASP A 221 -9.25 5.15 13.78
N ARG A 222 -8.55 6.06 13.13
CA ARG A 222 -8.49 6.20 11.67
C ARG A 222 -7.07 6.10 11.13
N PRO A 223 -6.44 4.92 11.21
CA PRO A 223 -5.12 4.71 10.62
C PRO A 223 -5.18 4.85 9.10
N GLN A 224 -4.18 5.50 8.52
CA GLN A 224 -4.10 5.76 7.09
C GLN A 224 -2.76 5.28 6.52
N PRO A 225 -2.71 4.86 5.23
CA PRO A 225 -1.44 4.75 4.54
C PRO A 225 -0.76 6.12 4.45
N LEU A 226 0.54 6.15 4.21
CA LEU A 226 1.22 7.42 3.96
C LEU A 226 0.76 8.02 2.64
N ALA A 227 0.75 7.23 1.56
CA ALA A 227 0.13 7.59 0.28
C ALA A 227 -0.34 6.32 -0.43
N ASP A 228 -1.61 6.33 -0.82
CA ASP A 228 -2.32 5.28 -1.55
C ASP A 228 -3.67 5.84 -2.01
N ASP A 229 -4.30 5.23 -2.99
CA ASP A 229 -5.68 5.53 -3.42
C ASP A 229 -6.74 4.76 -2.62
N SER A 230 -6.33 3.88 -1.73
CA SER A 230 -7.16 2.90 -1.02
C SER A 230 -6.76 2.79 0.45
N GLY A 231 -7.51 2.01 1.22
CA GLY A 231 -7.24 1.78 2.64
C GLY A 231 -6.08 0.81 2.90
N LEU A 232 -5.64 0.74 4.16
CA LEU A 232 -4.49 -0.07 4.61
C LEU A 232 -4.64 -1.58 4.37
N LEU A 233 -5.87 -2.09 4.22
CA LEU A 233 -6.11 -3.51 4.02
C LEU A 233 -6.15 -3.94 2.55
N LYS A 234 -6.04 -3.02 1.59
CA LYS A 234 -6.06 -3.27 0.14
C LYS A 234 -5.22 -4.48 -0.27
N ASN A 235 -4.00 -4.58 0.22
CA ASN A 235 -3.05 -5.64 -0.15
C ASN A 235 -3.02 -6.83 0.81
N THR A 236 -4.02 -6.97 1.71
CA THR A 236 -4.05 -8.05 2.71
C THR A 236 -4.83 -9.28 2.28
N GLY A 237 -5.59 -9.22 1.18
CA GLY A 237 -6.37 -10.33 0.65
C GLY A 237 -7.24 -9.94 -0.55
N ILE A 238 -7.72 -10.92 -1.31
CA ILE A 238 -8.51 -10.68 -2.54
C ILE A 238 -9.87 -10.02 -2.28
N ASN A 239 -10.40 -10.12 -1.06
CA ASN A 239 -11.66 -9.50 -0.68
C ASN A 239 -11.50 -8.02 -0.33
N PHE A 240 -10.27 -7.49 -0.28
CA PHE A 240 -9.95 -6.09 -0.02
C PHE A 240 -9.37 -5.38 -1.24
N GLU A 241 -8.87 -6.13 -2.23
CA GLU A 241 -8.30 -5.57 -3.45
C GLU A 241 -9.33 -4.70 -4.19
N THR A 242 -8.91 -3.54 -4.61
CA THR A 242 -9.70 -2.60 -5.43
C THR A 242 -9.21 -2.63 -6.87
N ASP A 243 -9.35 -3.77 -7.57
CA ASP A 243 -9.13 -3.71 -9.00
C ASP A 243 -10.34 -3.05 -9.70
N GLY A 244 -10.10 -2.11 -10.59
CA GLY A 244 -11.14 -1.42 -11.35
C GLY A 244 -11.95 -2.33 -12.31
N LEU A 245 -11.49 -3.57 -12.54
CA LEU A 245 -12.14 -4.49 -13.47
C LEU A 245 -13.32 -5.22 -12.84
N THR A 246 -13.28 -5.53 -11.56
CA THR A 246 -14.31 -6.34 -10.92
C THR A 246 -15.49 -5.54 -10.41
N GLY A 247 -15.28 -4.32 -9.95
CA GLY A 247 -16.33 -3.41 -9.44
C GLY A 247 -17.25 -4.01 -8.37
N PHE A 248 -16.90 -5.18 -7.83
CA PHE A 248 -17.72 -5.84 -6.82
C PHE A 248 -17.60 -5.10 -5.48
N PRO A 249 -18.69 -5.09 -4.70
CA PRO A 249 -18.62 -4.61 -3.34
C PRO A 249 -17.58 -5.47 -2.59
N LYS A 250 -16.60 -4.81 -2.06
CA LYS A 250 -15.52 -5.40 -1.27
C LYS A 250 -15.77 -5.13 0.19
N LEU A 251 -15.04 -5.83 1.03
CA LEU A 251 -15.01 -5.52 2.45
C LEU A 251 -14.39 -4.14 2.64
N ASP A 252 -14.70 -3.52 3.77
CA ASP A 252 -14.05 -2.30 4.21
C ASP A 252 -12.54 -2.52 4.31
N ASP A 253 -11.78 -1.81 3.52
CA ASP A 253 -10.32 -1.87 3.46
C ASP A 253 -9.63 -0.79 4.30
N THR A 254 -10.39 0.12 4.91
CA THR A 254 -9.85 1.24 5.69
C THR A 254 -9.16 0.79 6.98
N GLY A 255 -9.74 -0.21 7.65
CA GLY A 255 -9.29 -0.66 8.96
C GLY A 255 -9.67 0.29 10.10
N HIS A 256 -10.56 1.27 9.88
CA HIS A 256 -10.97 2.25 10.88
C HIS A 256 -11.87 1.60 11.94
N ASP A 257 -11.43 1.60 13.21
CA ASP A 257 -12.15 0.98 14.33
C ASP A 257 -12.70 -0.41 13.97
N THR A 258 -11.85 -1.25 13.38
CA THR A 258 -12.20 -2.59 12.96
C THR A 258 -11.11 -3.59 13.34
N PHE A 259 -11.50 -4.83 13.48
CA PHE A 259 -10.56 -5.96 13.51
C PHE A 259 -11.08 -7.09 12.62
N GLY A 260 -10.20 -7.95 12.18
CA GLY A 260 -10.63 -9.02 11.33
C GLY A 260 -9.52 -9.96 10.88
N GLY A 261 -9.82 -10.69 9.83
CA GLY A 261 -8.86 -11.60 9.24
C GLY A 261 -9.30 -12.15 7.90
N ALA A 262 -8.32 -12.67 7.18
CA ALA A 262 -8.48 -13.40 5.94
C ALA A 262 -7.80 -14.76 6.06
N LEU A 263 -8.46 -15.81 5.61
CA LEU A 263 -7.92 -17.16 5.51
C LEU A 263 -8.05 -17.62 4.07
N GLY A 264 -6.95 -17.91 3.42
CA GLY A 264 -6.96 -18.23 2.00
C GLY A 264 -5.97 -19.31 1.60
N VAL A 265 -6.15 -19.76 0.37
CA VAL A 265 -5.23 -20.68 -0.30
C VAL A 265 -5.01 -20.16 -1.71
N SER A 266 -3.73 -19.96 -2.06
CA SER A 266 -3.30 -19.73 -3.43
C SER A 266 -2.72 -20.98 -4.02
N TYR A 267 -3.24 -21.38 -5.19
CA TYR A 267 -2.75 -22.53 -5.95
C TYR A 267 -2.26 -22.07 -7.33
N LEU A 268 -0.97 -22.28 -7.60
CA LEU A 268 -0.35 -21.93 -8.87
C LEU A 268 -0.24 -23.18 -9.76
N PHE A 269 -0.96 -23.17 -10.89
CA PHE A 269 -0.91 -24.23 -11.90
C PHE A 269 0.26 -23.95 -12.85
N ASN A 270 1.28 -24.78 -12.85
CA ASN A 270 2.46 -24.64 -13.72
C ASN A 270 3.10 -23.24 -13.70
N LEU A 271 2.94 -22.47 -12.59
CA LEU A 271 3.45 -21.13 -12.37
C LEU A 271 2.88 -20.02 -13.27
N ASP A 272 1.93 -20.33 -14.14
CA ASP A 272 1.33 -19.39 -15.11
C ASP A 272 -0.16 -19.12 -14.87
N ARG A 273 -0.84 -19.99 -14.13
CA ARG A 273 -2.24 -19.85 -13.74
C ARG A 273 -2.39 -19.86 -12.25
N GLN A 274 -3.29 -19.07 -11.73
CA GLN A 274 -3.51 -18.98 -10.29
C GLN A 274 -4.99 -19.12 -9.95
N LEU A 275 -5.27 -19.92 -8.94
CA LEU A 275 -6.56 -19.96 -8.25
C LEU A 275 -6.36 -19.53 -6.80
N VAL A 276 -7.09 -18.51 -6.39
CA VAL A 276 -7.14 -18.08 -4.98
C VAL A 276 -8.56 -18.30 -4.48
N VAL A 277 -8.68 -18.90 -3.30
CA VAL A 277 -9.93 -19.00 -2.54
C VAL A 277 -9.70 -18.41 -1.18
N GLU A 278 -10.50 -17.44 -0.77
CA GLU A 278 -10.34 -16.70 0.47
C GLU A 278 -11.67 -16.49 1.19
N LEU A 279 -11.67 -16.72 2.48
CA LEU A 279 -12.72 -16.31 3.41
C LEU A 279 -12.18 -15.16 4.27
N ALA A 280 -12.89 -14.04 4.30
CA ALA A 280 -12.48 -12.88 5.08
C ALA A 280 -13.65 -12.32 5.91
N THR A 281 -13.31 -11.61 6.97
CA THR A 281 -14.26 -10.94 7.85
C THR A 281 -13.70 -9.61 8.36
N VAL A 282 -14.56 -8.61 8.44
CA VAL A 282 -14.32 -7.34 9.14
C VAL A 282 -15.35 -7.23 10.25
N GLN A 283 -14.88 -7.02 11.46
CA GLN A 283 -15.72 -6.84 12.65
C GLN A 283 -15.55 -5.42 13.14
N ILE A 284 -16.65 -4.73 13.39
CA ILE A 284 -16.62 -3.36 13.87
C ILE A 284 -16.26 -3.27 15.36
N MET A 285 -15.52 -2.25 15.73
CA MET A 285 -15.29 -1.85 17.13
C MET A 285 -16.04 -0.54 17.38
N GLY A 286 -16.61 -0.38 18.58
CA GLY A 286 -17.37 0.82 18.92
C GLY A 286 -18.75 0.89 18.27
N ASP A 287 -19.27 2.12 18.17
CA ASP A 287 -20.59 2.36 17.61
C ASP A 287 -20.58 2.34 16.07
N ALA A 288 -21.68 1.90 15.48
CA ALA A 288 -21.84 1.80 14.02
C ALA A 288 -21.76 3.15 13.26
N ASN A 289 -21.84 4.26 13.99
CA ASN A 289 -21.81 5.62 13.43
C ASN A 289 -20.43 6.29 13.59
N GLU A 290 -19.38 5.55 13.89
CA GLU A 290 -18.04 6.10 13.89
C GLU A 290 -17.72 6.70 12.51
N LEU A 291 -17.31 7.96 12.50
CA LEU A 291 -17.04 8.68 11.26
C LEU A 291 -15.76 8.16 10.61
N GLY A 292 -15.76 8.03 9.29
CA GLY A 292 -14.61 7.57 8.49
C GLY A 292 -14.50 6.06 8.33
N ARG A 293 -15.41 5.27 8.93
CA ARG A 293 -15.48 3.83 8.72
C ARG A 293 -16.47 3.50 7.61
N ALA A 294 -16.03 2.76 6.59
CA ALA A 294 -16.90 2.31 5.51
C ALA A 294 -17.84 1.16 5.98
N ALA A 295 -17.37 0.29 6.89
CA ALA A 295 -18.20 -0.76 7.48
C ALA A 295 -19.22 -0.20 8.48
N ILE A 296 -20.49 -0.35 8.17
CA ILE A 296 -21.60 0.02 9.09
C ILE A 296 -21.89 -1.12 10.08
N ASN A 297 -21.66 -2.37 9.68
CA ASN A 297 -21.86 -3.60 10.46
C ASN A 297 -20.76 -4.59 10.16
N ASP A 298 -20.73 -5.69 10.91
CA ASP A 298 -19.83 -6.82 10.64
C ASP A 298 -20.01 -7.32 9.21
N GLN A 299 -18.87 -7.55 8.54
CA GLN A 299 -18.84 -7.98 7.15
C GLN A 299 -18.17 -9.33 7.01
N TYR A 300 -18.66 -10.14 6.08
CA TYR A 300 -18.11 -11.46 5.74
C TYR A 300 -18.09 -11.61 4.24
N ALA A 301 -17.01 -12.16 3.69
CA ALA A 301 -16.87 -12.43 2.28
C ALA A 301 -16.21 -13.77 1.99
N LEU A 302 -16.67 -14.42 0.93
CA LEU A 302 -15.99 -15.54 0.28
C LEU A 302 -15.59 -15.11 -1.12
N GLY A 303 -14.28 -15.00 -1.37
CA GLY A 303 -13.70 -14.63 -2.65
C GLY A 303 -13.13 -15.85 -3.37
N VAL A 304 -13.32 -15.89 -4.68
CA VAL A 304 -12.64 -16.86 -5.57
C VAL A 304 -12.13 -16.10 -6.78
N ARG A 305 -10.80 -16.12 -6.99
CA ARG A 305 -10.14 -15.49 -8.13
C ARG A 305 -9.39 -16.54 -8.95
N TYR A 306 -9.67 -16.62 -10.25
CA TYR A 306 -8.93 -17.43 -11.18
C TYR A 306 -8.29 -16.54 -12.24
N GLN A 307 -6.97 -16.61 -12.35
CA GLN A 307 -6.19 -15.90 -13.36
C GLN A 307 -5.60 -16.87 -14.35
N HIS A 308 -5.74 -16.55 -15.64
CA HIS A 308 -5.21 -17.33 -16.73
C HIS A 308 -4.62 -16.39 -17.78
N PRO A 309 -3.34 -16.53 -18.15
CA PRO A 309 -2.77 -15.76 -19.26
C PRO A 309 -3.49 -16.11 -20.56
N ILE A 310 -3.84 -15.10 -21.35
CA ILE A 310 -4.53 -15.26 -22.63
C ILE A 310 -3.53 -15.57 -23.74
N THR A 311 -2.30 -15.09 -23.57
CA THR A 311 -1.17 -15.38 -24.47
C THR A 311 0.03 -15.80 -23.65
N PRO A 312 0.86 -16.76 -24.14
CA PRO A 312 2.09 -17.15 -23.45
C PRO A 312 3.14 -16.05 -23.48
#